data_35f503ee902c968dfbf5b910e44e6803
#
_entry.id   35f503ee902c968dfbf5b910e44e6803
#
_cell.length_a   1.000
_cell.length_b   1.000
_cell.length_c   1.000
_cell.angle_alpha   90.00
_cell.angle_beta   90.00
_cell.angle_gamma   90.00
#
_symmetry.space_group_name_H-M   'P 1'
#
loop_
_entity.id
_entity.type
_entity.pdbx_description
1 polymer ?
#
loop_
_entity_poly.entity_id
_entity_poly.type
_entity_poly.pdbx_seq_one_letter_code
_entity_poly.pdbx_strand_id
1 'polypeptide(L)'
;FMAIMPVAIIAALIASLIESLFILPTHLAHWLRPPKEGTLAGRMRARIDGFVEWWVEKVYLPALKFCLEARYLVIASALLLFFVTLGLTAGGHIRFLFFPSMDSDFIQAKLVFPAGTPIGQTTRAAERIEKAIRAVEADFRSKTGEPIVKNEFTIMGEQIARPNVSEAEGTNVAQVFVELLPSERRGIPSDDIVSKWRERVGAIPDALSLSFGGTQVHPGGK
;
A
#
# COMPACT_ATOMS: atom_id res chain seq x y z
N PHE A 1 -0.76 2.45 -18.27
CA PHE A 1 -1.72 2.39 -17.17
C PHE A 1 -1.50 3.52 -16.16
N MET A 2 -0.26 3.77 -15.73
CA MET A 2 0.07 4.83 -14.74
C MET A 2 -0.27 6.26 -15.20
N ALA A 3 -0.19 6.57 -16.48
CA ALA A 3 -0.52 7.91 -16.99
C ALA A 3 -2.04 8.15 -17.17
N ILE A 4 -2.83 7.10 -17.39
CA ILE A 4 -4.27 7.22 -17.64
C ILE A 4 -5.03 7.48 -16.33
N MET A 5 -4.59 6.88 -15.23
CA MET A 5 -5.25 6.98 -13.93
C MET A 5 -5.31 8.42 -13.38
N PRO A 6 -4.22 9.20 -13.36
CA PRO A 6 -4.27 10.61 -12.94
C PRO A 6 -5.16 11.47 -13.84
N VAL A 7 -5.15 11.25 -15.15
CA VAL A 7 -6.00 12.01 -16.10
C VAL A 7 -7.47 11.73 -15.85
N ALA A 8 -7.86 10.47 -15.63
CA ALA A 8 -9.24 10.11 -15.31
C ALA A 8 -9.70 10.73 -13.97
N ILE A 9 -8.85 10.73 -12.96
CA ILE A 9 -9.15 11.34 -11.66
C ILE A 9 -9.32 12.86 -11.80
N ILE A 10 -8.42 13.54 -12.50
CA ILE A 10 -8.50 14.98 -12.73
C ILE A 10 -9.77 15.33 -13.48
N ALA A 11 -10.11 14.58 -14.54
CA ALA A 11 -11.34 14.79 -15.32
C ALA A 11 -12.59 14.61 -14.46
N ALA A 12 -12.62 13.57 -13.61
CA ALA A 12 -13.73 13.33 -12.68
C ALA A 12 -13.86 14.46 -11.64
N LEU A 13 -12.74 14.95 -11.10
CA LEU A 13 -12.74 16.07 -10.14
C LEU A 13 -13.24 17.37 -10.79
N ILE A 14 -12.82 17.67 -12.01
CA ILE A 14 -13.29 18.85 -12.75
C ILE A 14 -14.80 18.73 -13.02
N ALA A 15 -15.29 17.59 -13.49
CA ALA A 15 -16.70 17.36 -13.71
C ALA A 15 -17.51 17.52 -12.41
N SER A 16 -17.04 16.94 -11.30
CA SER A 16 -17.66 17.08 -9.98
C SER A 16 -17.67 18.52 -9.48
N LEU A 17 -16.61 19.29 -9.74
CA LEU A 17 -16.55 20.70 -9.37
C LEU A 17 -17.57 21.52 -10.17
N ILE A 18 -17.70 21.30 -11.47
CA ILE A 18 -18.70 21.95 -12.33
C ILE A 18 -20.10 21.61 -11.84
N GLU A 19 -20.37 20.34 -11.55
CA GLU A 19 -21.66 19.90 -11.03
C GLU A 19 -22.00 20.59 -9.71
N SER A 20 -21.06 20.63 -8.77
CA SER A 20 -21.25 21.23 -7.45
C SER A 20 -21.47 22.74 -7.51
N LEU A 21 -20.80 23.45 -8.42
CA LEU A 21 -20.89 24.91 -8.51
C LEU A 21 -22.07 25.40 -9.34
N PHE A 22 -22.44 24.69 -10.40
CA PHE A 22 -23.44 25.16 -11.35
C PHE A 22 -24.75 24.37 -11.29
N ILE A 23 -24.67 23.04 -11.23
CA ILE A 23 -25.85 22.18 -11.34
C ILE A 23 -26.55 22.05 -9.98
N LEU A 24 -25.78 21.78 -8.91
CA LEU A 24 -26.33 21.54 -7.58
C LEU A 24 -27.11 22.76 -7.03
N PRO A 25 -26.64 24.02 -7.12
CA PRO A 25 -27.41 25.18 -6.64
C PRO A 25 -28.71 25.35 -7.39
N THR A 26 -28.73 25.13 -8.72
CA THR A 26 -29.93 25.24 -9.54
C THR A 26 -30.98 24.17 -9.18
N HIS A 27 -30.55 22.94 -8.97
CA HIS A 27 -31.44 21.86 -8.54
C HIS A 27 -31.99 22.12 -7.15
N LEU A 28 -31.14 22.54 -6.19
CA LEU A 28 -31.56 22.88 -4.83
C LEU A 28 -32.56 24.03 -4.81
N ALA A 29 -32.34 25.08 -5.58
CA ALA A 29 -33.26 26.21 -5.67
C ALA A 29 -34.65 25.80 -6.19
N HIS A 30 -34.73 24.82 -7.09
CA HIS A 30 -36.00 24.35 -7.69
C HIS A 30 -36.76 23.34 -6.81
N TRP A 31 -36.00 22.52 -6.02
CA TRP A 31 -36.56 21.39 -5.26
C TRP A 31 -36.75 21.67 -3.77
N LEU A 32 -35.99 22.60 -3.18
CA LEU A 32 -36.12 22.95 -1.78
C LEU A 32 -37.37 23.79 -1.54
N ARG A 33 -38.44 23.14 -1.09
CA ARG A 33 -39.60 23.82 -0.51
C ARG A 33 -39.32 24.06 0.99
N PRO A 34 -39.52 25.29 1.50
CA PRO A 34 -39.39 25.52 2.94
C PRO A 34 -40.35 24.59 3.70
N PRO A 35 -39.90 23.89 4.73
CA PRO A 35 -40.75 23.05 5.55
C PRO A 35 -41.84 23.92 6.20
N LYS A 36 -43.06 23.38 6.27
CA LYS A 36 -44.17 24.08 6.94
C LYS A 36 -43.82 24.27 8.41
N GLU A 37 -44.07 25.49 8.91
CA GLU A 37 -43.92 25.83 10.31
C GLU A 37 -44.76 24.89 11.18
N GLY A 38 -44.21 24.43 12.30
CA GLY A 38 -44.88 23.52 13.24
C GLY A 38 -44.67 22.02 13.03
N THR A 39 -43.99 21.60 11.95
CA THR A 39 -43.63 20.18 11.74
C THR A 39 -42.38 19.80 12.52
N LEU A 40 -42.22 18.48 12.85
CA LEU A 40 -40.99 17.95 13.50
C LEU A 40 -39.75 18.27 12.67
N ALA A 41 -39.85 18.20 11.33
CA ALA A 41 -38.78 18.57 10.40
C ALA A 41 -38.43 20.07 10.50
N GLY A 42 -39.42 20.95 10.62
CA GLY A 42 -39.20 22.39 10.81
C GLY A 42 -38.49 22.72 12.12
N ARG A 43 -38.86 22.06 13.25
CA ARG A 43 -38.18 22.23 14.54
C ARG A 43 -36.74 21.73 14.53
N MET A 44 -36.48 20.59 13.86
CA MET A 44 -35.14 20.05 13.76
C MET A 44 -34.25 20.94 12.89
N ARG A 45 -34.79 21.47 11.78
CA ARG A 45 -34.09 22.45 10.93
C ARG A 45 -33.77 23.73 11.71
N ALA A 46 -34.73 24.31 12.41
CA ALA A 46 -34.49 25.52 13.20
C ALA A 46 -33.38 25.34 14.28
N ARG A 47 -33.28 24.14 14.88
CA ARG A 47 -32.15 23.83 15.77
C ARG A 47 -30.81 23.77 15.07
N ILE A 48 -30.80 23.16 13.88
CA ILE A 48 -29.57 23.05 13.07
C ILE A 48 -29.16 24.46 12.60
N ASP A 49 -30.09 25.24 12.07
CA ASP A 49 -29.83 26.60 11.62
C ASP A 49 -29.33 27.48 12.76
N GLY A 50 -29.96 27.43 13.94
CA GLY A 50 -29.50 28.14 15.12
C GLY A 50 -28.12 27.67 15.64
N PHE A 51 -27.82 26.39 15.53
CA PHE A 51 -26.48 25.88 15.86
C PHE A 51 -25.43 26.39 14.88
N VAL A 52 -25.74 26.38 13.58
CA VAL A 52 -24.84 26.88 12.52
C VAL A 52 -24.61 28.38 12.69
N GLU A 53 -25.68 29.19 12.91
CA GLU A 53 -25.56 30.61 13.17
C GLU A 53 -24.71 30.89 14.42
N TRP A 54 -24.98 30.18 15.52
CA TRP A 54 -24.19 30.30 16.73
C TRP A 54 -22.70 29.98 16.48
N TRP A 55 -22.41 28.89 15.75
CA TRP A 55 -21.05 28.50 15.40
C TRP A 55 -20.35 29.54 14.55
N VAL A 56 -21.06 30.06 13.53
CA VAL A 56 -20.53 31.11 12.64
C VAL A 56 -20.24 32.38 13.44
N GLU A 57 -21.16 32.85 14.25
CA GLU A 57 -21.01 34.11 14.99
C GLU A 57 -20.02 34.02 16.15
N LYS A 58 -20.02 32.91 16.89
CA LYS A 58 -19.26 32.78 18.13
C LYS A 58 -17.90 32.13 17.97
N VAL A 59 -17.69 31.35 16.93
CA VAL A 59 -16.44 30.63 16.70
C VAL A 59 -15.76 31.11 15.43
N TYR A 60 -16.44 30.99 14.29
CA TYR A 60 -15.83 31.25 12.99
C TYR A 60 -15.46 32.74 12.80
N LEU A 61 -16.39 33.67 12.99
CA LEU A 61 -16.14 35.09 12.78
C LEU A 61 -15.04 35.67 13.72
N PRO A 62 -15.01 35.37 15.03
CA PRO A 62 -13.90 35.78 15.88
C PRO A 62 -12.56 35.18 15.47
N ALA A 63 -12.53 33.89 15.13
CA ALA A 63 -11.31 33.26 14.67
C ALA A 63 -10.81 33.87 13.34
N LEU A 64 -11.72 34.14 12.41
CA LEU A 64 -11.39 34.78 11.14
C LEU A 64 -10.86 36.21 11.36
N LYS A 65 -11.49 37.01 12.22
CA LYS A 65 -11.01 38.34 12.58
C LYS A 65 -9.60 38.28 13.17
N PHE A 66 -9.39 37.38 14.13
CA PHE A 66 -8.06 37.15 14.70
C PHE A 66 -7.02 36.77 13.63
N CYS A 67 -7.35 35.85 12.73
CA CYS A 67 -6.45 35.46 11.65
C CYS A 67 -6.12 36.62 10.70
N LEU A 68 -7.08 37.50 10.42
CA LEU A 68 -6.88 38.67 9.56
C LEU A 68 -6.05 39.76 10.25
N GLU A 69 -6.30 40.02 11.53
CA GLU A 69 -5.55 40.99 12.35
C GLU A 69 -4.10 40.51 12.56
N ALA A 70 -3.93 39.22 12.89
CA ALA A 70 -2.63 38.61 13.14
C ALA A 70 -2.07 37.86 11.89
N ARG A 71 -2.37 38.35 10.69
CA ARG A 71 -2.05 37.66 9.41
C ARG A 71 -0.60 37.18 9.30
N TYR A 72 0.37 37.98 9.76
CA TYR A 72 1.77 37.59 9.71
C TYR A 72 2.11 36.45 10.68
N LEU A 73 1.47 36.45 11.87
CA LEU A 73 1.61 35.35 12.82
C LEU A 73 1.03 34.05 12.28
N VAL A 74 -0.13 34.11 11.60
CA VAL A 74 -0.78 32.95 11.00
C VAL A 74 0.08 32.39 9.89
N ILE A 75 0.63 33.25 9.01
CA ILE A 75 1.55 32.82 7.94
C ILE A 75 2.82 32.20 8.56
N ALA A 76 3.40 32.85 9.56
CA ALA A 76 4.61 32.34 10.22
C ALA A 76 4.37 30.99 10.91
N SER A 77 3.22 30.82 11.56
CA SER A 77 2.85 29.54 12.18
C SER A 77 2.63 28.44 11.15
N ALA A 78 2.00 28.74 10.01
CA ALA A 78 1.83 27.80 8.92
C ALA A 78 3.17 27.35 8.31
N LEU A 79 4.08 28.32 8.09
CA LEU A 79 5.44 28.02 7.62
C LEU A 79 6.23 27.21 8.65
N LEU A 80 6.11 27.54 9.94
CA LEU A 80 6.74 26.77 11.00
C LEU A 80 6.26 25.31 11.00
N LEU A 81 4.95 25.09 10.96
CA LEU A 81 4.37 23.74 10.88
C LEU A 81 4.85 23.00 9.64
N PHE A 82 4.92 23.66 8.50
CA PHE A 82 5.44 23.10 7.26
C PHE A 82 6.89 22.64 7.42
N PHE A 83 7.77 23.50 7.94
CA PHE A 83 9.18 23.16 8.14
C PHE A 83 9.38 22.11 9.23
N VAL A 84 8.57 22.10 10.29
CA VAL A 84 8.59 21.03 11.30
C VAL A 84 8.21 19.69 10.66
N THR A 85 7.17 19.66 9.82
CA THR A 85 6.75 18.45 9.12
C THR A 85 7.85 17.93 8.16
N LEU A 86 8.48 18.85 7.41
CA LEU A 86 9.62 18.50 6.57
C LEU A 86 10.82 17.99 7.39
N GLY A 87 11.10 18.62 8.52
CA GLY A 87 12.17 18.20 9.43
C GLY A 87 11.93 16.81 10.02
N LEU A 88 10.70 16.51 10.43
CA LEU A 88 10.32 15.20 10.96
C LEU A 88 10.43 14.11 9.90
N THR A 89 10.04 14.41 8.63
CA THR A 89 10.19 13.47 7.51
C THR A 89 11.66 13.27 7.14
N ALA A 90 12.42 14.34 7.00
CA ALA A 90 13.85 14.28 6.68
C ALA A 90 14.68 13.65 7.81
N GLY A 91 14.27 13.86 9.07
CA GLY A 91 14.88 13.23 10.25
C GLY A 91 14.52 11.75 10.46
N GLY A 92 13.70 11.16 9.56
CA GLY A 92 13.31 9.74 9.62
C GLY A 92 12.32 9.38 10.73
N HIS A 93 11.78 10.39 11.45
CA HIS A 93 10.77 10.16 12.50
C HIS A 93 9.41 9.79 11.91
N ILE A 94 9.12 10.28 10.71
CA ILE A 94 7.95 9.89 9.93
C ILE A 94 8.45 9.07 8.74
N ARG A 95 8.17 7.77 8.74
CA ARG A 95 8.47 6.91 7.60
C ARG A 95 7.50 7.23 6.47
N PHE A 96 8.02 7.82 5.40
CA PHE A 96 7.24 8.04 4.19
C PHE A 96 7.13 6.73 3.41
N LEU A 97 5.98 6.07 3.52
CA LEU A 97 5.65 4.88 2.73
C LEU A 97 4.75 5.34 1.58
N PHE A 98 5.32 5.46 0.40
CA PHE A 98 4.57 5.87 -0.81
C PHE A 98 3.49 4.84 -1.20
N PHE A 99 3.82 3.57 -1.06
CA PHE A 99 2.86 2.47 -1.09
C PHE A 99 3.13 1.59 0.14
N PRO A 100 2.13 1.34 0.99
CA PRO A 100 2.26 0.28 1.97
C PRO A 100 2.55 -1.01 1.21
N SER A 101 3.54 -1.78 1.65
CA SER A 101 3.79 -3.11 1.10
C SER A 101 2.48 -3.88 1.20
N MET A 102 1.84 -4.11 0.06
CA MET A 102 0.68 -5.00 0.03
C MET A 102 1.20 -6.38 0.40
N ASP A 103 0.64 -6.93 1.46
CA ASP A 103 1.02 -8.26 1.89
C ASP A 103 0.80 -9.24 0.73
N SER A 104 1.86 -9.93 0.34
CA SER A 104 1.84 -10.80 -0.84
C SER A 104 1.55 -12.23 -0.42
N ASP A 105 0.57 -12.85 -1.07
CA ASP A 105 0.34 -14.28 -0.91
C ASP A 105 1.33 -15.13 -1.71
N PHE A 106 2.17 -14.50 -2.53
CA PHE A 106 3.22 -15.16 -3.30
C PHE A 106 4.58 -14.57 -2.95
N ILE A 107 5.48 -15.40 -2.47
CA ILE A 107 6.88 -15.05 -2.22
C ILE A 107 7.79 -15.89 -3.10
N GLN A 108 8.97 -15.38 -3.41
CA GLN A 108 9.92 -16.06 -4.28
C GLN A 108 11.35 -15.85 -3.83
N ALA A 109 12.20 -16.82 -4.15
CA ALA A 109 13.64 -16.70 -4.06
C ALA A 109 14.25 -16.92 -5.44
N LYS A 110 15.08 -15.99 -5.90
CA LYS A 110 15.81 -16.07 -7.17
C LYS A 110 17.28 -16.30 -6.89
N LEU A 111 17.84 -17.33 -7.52
CA LEU A 111 19.23 -17.74 -7.37
C LEU A 111 19.92 -17.67 -8.72
N VAL A 112 21.07 -17.01 -8.76
CA VAL A 112 21.92 -16.92 -9.95
C VAL A 112 23.36 -17.33 -9.59
N PHE A 113 23.89 -18.27 -10.32
CA PHE A 113 25.32 -18.65 -10.29
C PHE A 113 26.05 -18.08 -11.52
N PRO A 114 27.40 -18.12 -11.55
CA PRO A 114 28.16 -17.81 -12.75
C PRO A 114 27.75 -18.69 -13.95
N ALA A 115 27.80 -18.09 -15.15
CA ALA A 115 27.55 -18.84 -16.38
C ALA A 115 28.48 -20.06 -16.48
N GLY A 116 27.94 -21.21 -16.91
CA GLY A 116 28.67 -22.47 -16.98
C GLY A 116 28.63 -23.30 -15.70
N THR A 117 27.96 -22.86 -14.66
CA THR A 117 27.75 -23.69 -13.45
C THR A 117 26.90 -24.92 -13.80
N PRO A 118 27.35 -26.13 -13.41
CA PRO A 118 26.59 -27.35 -13.66
C PRO A 118 25.22 -27.32 -12.95
N ILE A 119 24.18 -27.81 -13.63
CA ILE A 119 22.82 -27.82 -13.08
C ILE A 119 22.73 -28.54 -11.73
N GLY A 120 23.53 -29.56 -11.48
CA GLY A 120 23.53 -30.25 -10.18
C GLY A 120 23.97 -29.39 -8.99
N GLN A 121 24.76 -28.34 -9.22
CA GLN A 121 25.09 -27.36 -8.15
C GLN A 121 23.90 -26.43 -7.90
N THR A 122 23.27 -25.94 -8.96
CA THR A 122 22.08 -25.11 -8.89
C THR A 122 20.92 -25.85 -8.22
N THR A 123 20.72 -27.14 -8.55
CA THR A 123 19.69 -27.99 -7.92
C THR A 123 19.91 -28.13 -6.42
N ARG A 124 21.15 -28.44 -5.97
CA ARG A 124 21.45 -28.56 -4.54
C ARG A 124 21.22 -27.27 -3.77
N ALA A 125 21.52 -26.15 -4.39
CA ALA A 125 21.27 -24.85 -3.79
C ALA A 125 19.76 -24.52 -3.73
N ALA A 126 18.99 -24.85 -4.77
CA ALA A 126 17.53 -24.73 -4.78
C ALA A 126 16.89 -25.61 -3.69
N GLU A 127 17.30 -26.87 -3.57
CA GLU A 127 16.85 -27.75 -2.48
C GLU A 127 17.14 -27.21 -1.07
N ARG A 128 18.27 -26.51 -0.89
CA ARG A 128 18.57 -25.83 0.36
C ARG A 128 17.59 -24.71 0.65
N ILE A 129 17.21 -23.94 -0.38
CA ILE A 129 16.22 -22.87 -0.28
C ILE A 129 14.84 -23.44 0.08
N GLU A 130 14.42 -24.55 -0.56
CA GLU A 130 13.18 -25.25 -0.24
C GLU A 130 13.17 -25.82 1.19
N LYS A 131 14.24 -26.48 1.62
CA LYS A 131 14.35 -26.99 2.99
C LYS A 131 14.24 -25.87 4.03
N ALA A 132 14.78 -24.70 3.73
CA ALA A 132 14.72 -23.57 4.62
C ALA A 132 13.28 -23.04 4.77
N ILE A 133 12.49 -22.94 3.69
CA ILE A 133 11.11 -22.47 3.82
C ILE A 133 10.23 -23.48 4.56
N ARG A 134 10.41 -24.78 4.33
CA ARG A 134 9.72 -25.82 5.11
C ARG A 134 10.05 -25.78 6.60
N ALA A 135 11.32 -25.47 6.94
CA ALA A 135 11.71 -25.28 8.33
C ALA A 135 11.11 -24.02 8.96
N VAL A 136 11.00 -22.92 8.19
CA VAL A 136 10.30 -21.69 8.61
C VAL A 136 8.80 -21.99 8.82
N GLU A 137 8.19 -22.74 7.92
CA GLU A 137 6.79 -23.18 8.09
C GLU A 137 6.58 -23.97 9.36
N ALA A 138 7.46 -24.94 9.65
CA ALA A 138 7.39 -25.75 10.87
C ALA A 138 7.47 -24.89 12.15
N ASP A 139 8.36 -23.88 12.15
CA ASP A 139 8.52 -22.94 13.27
C ASP A 139 7.25 -22.09 13.49
N PHE A 140 6.62 -21.62 12.42
CA PHE A 140 5.39 -20.85 12.52
C PHE A 140 4.19 -21.74 12.88
N ARG A 141 4.08 -22.91 12.28
CA ARG A 141 3.02 -23.86 12.57
C ARG A 141 3.02 -24.30 14.03
N SER A 142 4.21 -24.43 14.65
CA SER A 142 4.31 -24.71 16.08
C SER A 142 3.72 -23.61 16.96
N LYS A 143 3.67 -22.38 16.48
CA LYS A 143 3.17 -21.20 17.21
C LYS A 143 1.71 -20.88 16.94
N THR A 144 1.26 -21.06 15.70
CA THR A 144 -0.09 -20.67 15.24
C THR A 144 -1.06 -21.86 15.14
N GLY A 145 -0.54 -23.10 15.07
CA GLY A 145 -1.34 -24.31 14.88
C GLY A 145 -1.77 -24.54 13.41
N GLU A 146 -1.66 -23.54 12.54
CA GLU A 146 -2.06 -23.62 11.12
C GLU A 146 -0.84 -23.59 10.20
N PRO A 147 -0.91 -24.24 9.01
CA PRO A 147 0.13 -24.10 7.99
C PRO A 147 0.13 -22.66 7.46
N ILE A 148 1.29 -22.16 7.03
CA ILE A 148 1.42 -20.86 6.36
C ILE A 148 1.66 -20.99 4.87
N VAL A 149 2.22 -22.13 4.43
CA VAL A 149 2.51 -22.45 3.02
C VAL A 149 1.36 -23.29 2.47
N LYS A 150 0.84 -22.89 1.31
CA LYS A 150 -0.18 -23.62 0.57
C LYS A 150 0.42 -24.51 -0.51
N ASN A 151 1.32 -23.93 -1.32
CA ASN A 151 2.03 -24.63 -2.38
C ASN A 151 3.47 -24.10 -2.48
N GLU A 152 4.38 -24.98 -2.91
CA GLU A 152 5.74 -24.63 -3.29
C GLU A 152 6.09 -25.26 -4.62
N PHE A 153 6.82 -24.56 -5.48
CA PHE A 153 7.37 -25.12 -6.71
C PHE A 153 8.65 -24.41 -7.12
N THR A 154 9.53 -25.11 -7.77
CA THR A 154 10.83 -24.62 -8.21
C THR A 154 10.96 -24.72 -9.70
N ILE A 155 11.39 -23.64 -10.34
CA ILE A 155 11.76 -23.58 -11.73
C ILE A 155 13.28 -23.63 -11.83
N MET A 156 13.77 -24.58 -12.61
CA MET A 156 15.19 -24.77 -12.88
C MET A 156 15.51 -24.36 -14.32
N GLY A 157 16.58 -23.60 -14.48
CA GLY A 157 17.03 -23.19 -15.81
C GLY A 157 16.35 -21.94 -16.37
N GLU A 158 15.41 -21.36 -15.64
CA GLU A 158 14.70 -20.16 -16.04
C GLU A 158 14.31 -19.32 -14.82
N GLN A 159 14.34 -18.00 -14.97
CA GLN A 159 13.76 -17.06 -14.01
C GLN A 159 12.68 -16.23 -14.70
N ILE A 160 11.52 -16.17 -14.08
CA ILE A 160 10.35 -15.45 -14.60
C ILE A 160 10.26 -14.10 -13.90
N ALA A 161 10.34 -12.99 -14.67
CA ALA A 161 10.10 -11.64 -14.17
C ALA A 161 8.61 -11.31 -14.07
N ARG A 162 7.84 -11.75 -15.09
CA ARG A 162 6.38 -11.58 -15.22
C ARG A 162 5.82 -12.77 -15.99
N PRO A 163 4.50 -13.02 -15.96
CA PRO A 163 3.90 -14.05 -16.79
C PRO A 163 4.36 -13.92 -18.26
N ASN A 164 4.94 -14.99 -18.80
CA ASN A 164 5.49 -15.10 -20.15
C ASN A 164 6.70 -14.17 -20.47
N VAL A 165 7.43 -13.70 -19.47
CA VAL A 165 8.68 -12.93 -19.65
C VAL A 165 9.77 -13.55 -18.80
N SER A 166 10.71 -14.24 -19.44
CA SER A 166 11.93 -14.74 -18.81
C SER A 166 12.89 -13.59 -18.54
N GLU A 167 13.46 -13.57 -17.32
CA GLU A 167 14.47 -12.60 -16.91
C GLU A 167 15.89 -13.13 -17.16
N ALA A 168 16.08 -14.43 -16.95
CA ALA A 168 17.33 -15.14 -17.17
C ALA A 168 17.05 -16.60 -17.50
N GLU A 169 17.90 -17.17 -18.37
CA GLU A 169 17.85 -18.57 -18.79
C GLU A 169 19.24 -19.19 -18.69
N GLY A 170 19.31 -20.48 -18.33
CA GLY A 170 20.55 -21.23 -18.26
C GLY A 170 20.61 -22.18 -17.07
N THR A 171 21.53 -23.15 -17.12
CA THR A 171 21.72 -24.16 -16.06
C THR A 171 22.15 -23.57 -14.71
N ASN A 172 22.55 -22.29 -14.72
CA ASN A 172 23.05 -21.53 -13.58
C ASN A 172 21.98 -20.73 -12.85
N VAL A 173 20.71 -20.83 -13.24
CA VAL A 173 19.63 -20.06 -12.60
C VAL A 173 18.55 -20.98 -12.04
N ALA A 174 17.95 -20.58 -10.92
CA ALA A 174 16.79 -21.23 -10.33
C ALA A 174 15.88 -20.19 -9.68
N GLN A 175 14.60 -20.53 -9.56
CA GLN A 175 13.61 -19.71 -8.89
C GLN A 175 12.65 -20.58 -8.09
N VAL A 176 12.57 -20.32 -6.80
CA VAL A 176 11.66 -21.02 -5.89
C VAL A 176 10.47 -20.10 -5.62
N PHE A 177 9.28 -20.57 -5.92
CA PHE A 177 8.02 -19.91 -5.63
C PHE A 177 7.31 -20.57 -4.47
N VAL A 178 6.75 -19.76 -3.61
CA VAL A 178 5.96 -20.23 -2.47
C VAL A 178 4.65 -19.45 -2.43
N GLU A 179 3.54 -20.17 -2.53
CA GLU A 179 2.21 -19.65 -2.30
C GLU A 179 1.88 -19.78 -0.81
N LEU A 180 1.63 -18.64 -0.18
CA LEU A 180 1.22 -18.57 1.22
C LEU A 180 -0.30 -18.63 1.34
N LEU A 181 -0.80 -18.98 2.51
CA LEU A 181 -2.20 -18.75 2.83
C LEU A 181 -2.52 -17.24 2.84
N PRO A 182 -3.76 -16.83 2.52
CA PRO A 182 -4.17 -15.44 2.58
C PRO A 182 -3.82 -14.77 3.91
N SER A 183 -3.43 -13.50 3.85
CA SER A 183 -2.92 -12.75 5.00
C SER A 183 -3.89 -12.73 6.18
N GLU A 184 -5.20 -12.70 5.91
CA GLU A 184 -6.24 -12.72 6.94
C GLU A 184 -6.28 -14.03 7.73
N ARG A 185 -5.84 -15.14 7.12
CA ARG A 185 -5.81 -16.46 7.76
C ARG A 185 -4.50 -16.74 8.46
N ARG A 186 -3.37 -16.35 7.87
CA ARG A 186 -2.04 -16.61 8.46
C ARG A 186 -1.67 -15.67 9.59
N GLY A 187 -2.25 -14.43 9.63
CA GLY A 187 -2.01 -13.44 10.69
C GLY A 187 -0.56 -12.96 10.81
N ILE A 188 0.29 -13.26 9.84
CA ILE A 188 1.73 -12.95 9.83
C ILE A 188 2.04 -12.27 8.50
N PRO A 189 2.72 -11.09 8.49
CA PRO A 189 3.14 -10.42 7.28
C PRO A 189 4.10 -11.28 6.44
N SER A 190 3.97 -11.23 5.12
CA SER A 190 4.88 -11.92 4.20
C SER A 190 6.32 -11.49 4.35
N ASP A 191 6.57 -10.23 4.68
CA ASP A 191 7.92 -9.68 4.89
C ASP A 191 8.64 -10.34 6.07
N ASP A 192 7.93 -10.70 7.13
CA ASP A 192 8.48 -11.42 8.28
C ASP A 192 8.86 -12.86 7.90
N ILE A 193 8.02 -13.50 7.07
CA ILE A 193 8.29 -14.85 6.55
C ILE A 193 9.53 -14.81 5.64
N VAL A 194 9.59 -13.85 4.71
CA VAL A 194 10.71 -13.64 3.78
C VAL A 194 12.01 -13.37 4.54
N SER A 195 11.95 -12.56 5.59
CA SER A 195 13.13 -12.22 6.41
C SER A 195 13.70 -13.46 7.12
N LYS A 196 12.84 -14.28 7.73
CA LYS A 196 13.24 -15.55 8.37
C LYS A 196 13.70 -16.60 7.36
N TRP A 197 13.07 -16.64 6.19
CA TRP A 197 13.49 -17.51 5.11
C TRP A 197 14.89 -17.17 4.64
N ARG A 198 15.17 -15.90 4.39
CA ARG A 198 16.50 -15.39 4.02
C ARG A 198 17.55 -15.72 5.10
N GLU A 199 17.24 -15.48 6.37
CA GLU A 199 18.13 -15.78 7.48
C GLU A 199 18.47 -17.28 7.55
N ARG A 200 17.46 -18.14 7.36
CA ARG A 200 17.61 -19.59 7.42
C ARG A 200 18.40 -20.18 6.25
N VAL A 201 18.22 -19.62 5.06
CA VAL A 201 19.01 -20.00 3.88
C VAL A 201 20.47 -19.59 4.09
N GLY A 202 20.71 -18.41 4.62
CA GLY A 202 22.04 -17.82 4.77
C GLY A 202 22.74 -17.58 3.43
N ALA A 203 24.06 -17.43 3.47
CA ALA A 203 24.86 -17.29 2.26
C ALA A 203 24.98 -18.64 1.52
N ILE A 204 24.80 -18.60 0.21
CA ILE A 204 25.08 -19.72 -0.68
C ILE A 204 26.45 -19.43 -1.33
N PRO A 205 27.48 -20.28 -1.09
CA PRO A 205 28.79 -20.11 -1.69
C PRO A 205 28.71 -20.06 -3.20
N ASP A 206 29.54 -19.27 -3.84
CA ASP A 206 29.66 -19.09 -5.28
C ASP A 206 28.41 -18.55 -6.01
N ALA A 207 27.32 -18.21 -5.30
CA ALA A 207 26.18 -17.55 -5.91
C ALA A 207 26.52 -16.08 -6.22
N LEU A 208 26.25 -15.65 -7.45
CA LEU A 208 26.35 -14.26 -7.87
C LEU A 208 25.25 -13.40 -7.23
N SER A 209 24.06 -13.98 -7.14
CA SER A 209 22.90 -13.29 -6.59
C SER A 209 21.93 -14.28 -5.95
N LEU A 210 21.44 -13.91 -4.78
CA LEU A 210 20.34 -14.57 -4.09
C LEU A 210 19.41 -13.49 -3.58
N SER A 211 18.24 -13.38 -4.20
CA SER A 211 17.24 -12.37 -3.83
C SER A 211 15.95 -13.03 -3.37
N PHE A 212 15.32 -12.41 -2.35
CA PHE A 212 14.04 -12.84 -1.79
C PHE A 212 13.06 -11.67 -1.86
N GLY A 213 11.81 -11.95 -2.18
CA GLY A 213 10.77 -10.92 -2.20
C GLY A 213 9.38 -11.48 -2.43
N GLY A 214 8.37 -10.64 -2.20
CA GLY A 214 7.00 -10.92 -2.61
C GLY A 214 6.87 -10.76 -4.12
N THR A 215 6.14 -11.67 -4.76
CA THR A 215 5.76 -11.51 -6.16
C THR A 215 4.53 -10.62 -6.20
N GLN A 216 4.68 -9.40 -6.67
CA GLN A 216 3.52 -8.58 -7.03
C GLN A 216 2.93 -9.16 -8.32
N VAL A 217 2.00 -10.08 -8.18
CA VAL A 217 1.13 -10.46 -9.30
C VAL A 217 0.22 -9.26 -9.54
N HIS A 218 0.59 -8.41 -10.50
CA HIS A 218 -0.32 -7.40 -11.00
C HIS A 218 -1.44 -8.13 -11.75
N PRO A 219 -2.68 -8.16 -11.25
CA PRO A 219 -3.80 -8.62 -12.04
C PRO A 219 -4.07 -7.57 -13.10
N GLY A 220 -3.67 -7.83 -14.33
CA GLY A 220 -3.97 -6.99 -15.48
C GLY A 220 -2.77 -6.40 -16.20
N GLY A 221 -1.93 -7.26 -16.73
CA GLY A 221 -0.99 -6.91 -17.78
C GLY A 221 -1.52 -7.41 -19.15
N LYS A 222 -2.15 -6.51 -19.89
CA LYS A 222 -2.11 -6.49 -21.34
C LYS A 222 -1.49 -5.16 -21.74
#